data_d5118ab9b367f32880bb1b8d330a5d3b
#
_entry.id   d5118ab9b367f32880bb1b8d330a5d3b
#
_cell.length_a   1.000
_cell.length_b   1.000
_cell.length_c   1.000
_cell.angle_alpha   90.00
_cell.angle_beta   90.00
_cell.angle_gamma   90.00
#
_symmetry.space_group_name_H-M   'P 1'
#
loop_
_entity.id
_entity.type
_entity.pdbx_description
1 polymer ?
#
loop_
_entity_poly.entity_id
_entity_poly.type
_entity_poly.pdbx_seq_one_letter_code
_entity_poly.pdbx_strand_id
1 'polypeptide(L)'
;MELKVGSNIKRLRIAKNITQEQLSVAMNVTGAAVSKWERGETYPDITLLQPLACFFGVTLDELMGYNQGKIQAEIDEVIGIYSQHPNDEKGRELITKAYRNYPNDYWIMYYYMLNITGNFTHSDNKSILLHKEELLQICNKILEGCTEKDLRLGAWNMRARILSAEGKTEEALKIYFKNLADYDIILERMHRCLFAKNTSEYNFCIQKY
;
A
#
# COMPACT_ATOMS: atom_id res chain seq x y z
N MET A 1 -6.00 -13.22 3.46
CA MET A 1 -5.39 -13.25 4.82
C MET A 1 -6.28 -14.10 5.71
N GLU A 2 -5.78 -15.20 6.25
CA GLU A 2 -6.55 -16.08 7.12
C GLU A 2 -6.25 -15.71 8.57
N LEU A 3 -7.30 -15.50 9.37
CA LEU A 3 -7.16 -15.17 10.79
C LEU A 3 -6.70 -16.40 11.57
N LYS A 4 -5.57 -16.31 12.25
CA LYS A 4 -4.97 -17.42 13.03
C LYS A 4 -5.37 -17.47 14.50
N VAL A 5 -6.48 -16.78 14.87
CA VAL A 5 -6.93 -16.65 16.27
C VAL A 5 -7.08 -18.02 16.95
N GLY A 6 -7.78 -18.95 16.33
CA GLY A 6 -8.05 -20.26 16.93
C GLY A 6 -6.77 -21.07 17.18
N SER A 7 -5.86 -21.12 16.21
CA SER A 7 -4.56 -21.80 16.36
C SER A 7 -3.68 -21.13 17.43
N ASN A 8 -3.74 -19.79 17.54
CA ASN A 8 -3.02 -19.07 18.58
C ASN A 8 -3.61 -19.29 19.98
N ILE A 9 -4.93 -19.29 20.11
CA ILE A 9 -5.60 -19.65 21.37
C ILE A 9 -5.14 -21.03 21.83
N LYS A 10 -5.15 -22.03 20.94
CA LYS A 10 -4.68 -23.38 21.23
C LYS A 10 -3.22 -23.40 21.69
N ARG A 11 -2.33 -22.74 20.94
CA ARG A 11 -0.90 -22.63 21.26
C ARG A 11 -0.67 -22.00 22.64
N LEU A 12 -1.32 -20.86 22.91
CA LEU A 12 -1.19 -20.11 24.15
C LEU A 12 -1.77 -20.90 25.35
N ARG A 13 -2.90 -21.56 25.16
CA ARG A 13 -3.49 -22.45 26.18
C ARG A 13 -2.56 -23.59 26.57
N ILE A 14 -1.99 -24.26 25.57
CA ILE A 14 -1.04 -25.36 25.81
C ILE A 14 0.21 -24.83 26.54
N ALA A 15 0.73 -23.68 26.13
CA ALA A 15 1.89 -23.05 26.78
C ALA A 15 1.61 -22.69 28.28
N LYS A 16 0.36 -22.40 28.62
CA LYS A 16 -0.07 -22.17 30.03
C LYS A 16 -0.40 -23.49 30.77
N ASN A 17 -0.31 -24.65 30.12
CA ASN A 17 -0.67 -25.94 30.69
C ASN A 17 -2.11 -26.01 31.22
N ILE A 18 -3.08 -25.40 30.56
CA ILE A 18 -4.49 -25.42 30.94
C ILE A 18 -5.32 -26.19 29.91
N THR A 19 -6.44 -26.78 30.40
CA THR A 19 -7.40 -27.49 29.54
C THR A 19 -8.36 -26.53 28.83
N GLN A 20 -9.06 -27.02 27.79
CA GLN A 20 -10.14 -26.24 27.15
C GLN A 20 -11.24 -25.87 28.15
N GLU A 21 -11.55 -26.75 29.11
CA GLU A 21 -12.53 -26.53 30.16
C GLU A 21 -12.09 -25.40 31.11
N GLN A 22 -10.83 -25.39 31.53
CA GLN A 22 -10.30 -24.30 32.37
C GLN A 22 -10.33 -22.95 31.65
N LEU A 23 -10.01 -22.94 30.33
CA LEU A 23 -10.12 -21.70 29.54
C LEU A 23 -11.56 -21.25 29.40
N SER A 24 -12.51 -22.20 29.19
CA SER A 24 -13.93 -21.87 29.05
C SER A 24 -14.49 -21.24 30.32
N VAL A 25 -14.12 -21.75 31.48
CA VAL A 25 -14.50 -21.14 32.79
C VAL A 25 -13.92 -19.74 32.91
N ALA A 26 -12.65 -19.54 32.59
CA ALA A 26 -11.99 -18.22 32.66
C ALA A 26 -12.64 -17.18 31.73
N MET A 27 -13.16 -17.60 30.58
CA MET A 27 -13.80 -16.74 29.60
C MET A 27 -15.32 -16.68 29.73
N ASN A 28 -15.90 -17.39 30.69
CA ASN A 28 -17.35 -17.52 30.88
C ASN A 28 -18.08 -17.98 29.61
N VAL A 29 -17.55 -19.03 28.97
CA VAL A 29 -18.12 -19.68 27.78
C VAL A 29 -18.20 -21.19 27.98
N THR A 30 -18.71 -21.93 27.01
CA THR A 30 -18.74 -23.40 27.06
C THR A 30 -17.42 -23.99 26.56
N GLY A 31 -17.02 -25.17 27.05
CA GLY A 31 -15.86 -25.93 26.53
C GLY A 31 -16.02 -26.24 25.04
N ALA A 32 -17.26 -26.48 24.56
CA ALA A 32 -17.57 -26.68 23.15
C ALA A 32 -17.25 -25.42 22.30
N ALA A 33 -17.47 -24.20 22.84
CA ALA A 33 -17.12 -22.99 22.14
C ALA A 33 -15.59 -22.87 21.96
N VAL A 34 -14.83 -23.08 23.04
CA VAL A 34 -13.34 -23.07 22.99
C VAL A 34 -12.83 -24.11 21.99
N SER A 35 -13.42 -25.30 22.01
CA SER A 35 -13.04 -26.37 21.07
C SER A 35 -13.30 -25.97 19.61
N LYS A 36 -14.42 -25.33 19.30
CA LYS A 36 -14.72 -24.81 17.95
C LYS A 36 -13.76 -23.69 17.53
N TRP A 37 -13.41 -22.77 18.44
CA TRP A 37 -12.39 -21.75 18.16
C TRP A 37 -11.05 -22.37 17.78
N GLU A 38 -10.58 -23.33 18.57
CA GLU A 38 -9.28 -23.97 18.33
C GLU A 38 -9.22 -24.81 17.05
N ARG A 39 -10.37 -25.31 16.55
CA ARG A 39 -10.47 -25.98 15.25
C ARG A 39 -10.69 -25.02 14.08
N GLY A 40 -10.90 -23.72 14.34
CA GLY A 40 -11.19 -22.74 13.31
C GLY A 40 -12.61 -22.81 12.74
N GLU A 41 -13.53 -23.54 13.40
CA GLU A 41 -14.93 -23.65 12.97
C GLU A 41 -15.73 -22.38 13.25
N THR A 42 -15.37 -21.68 14.33
CA THR A 42 -15.93 -20.38 14.73
C THR A 42 -14.85 -19.50 15.33
N TYR A 43 -15.13 -18.21 15.42
CA TYR A 43 -14.28 -17.24 16.11
C TYR A 43 -14.88 -16.86 17.47
N PRO A 44 -14.03 -16.44 18.44
CA PRO A 44 -14.52 -15.76 19.63
C PRO A 44 -15.30 -14.50 19.27
N ASP A 45 -16.30 -14.16 20.08
CA ASP A 45 -16.92 -12.85 20.00
C ASP A 45 -15.89 -11.74 20.19
N ILE A 46 -16.06 -10.62 19.47
CA ILE A 46 -15.10 -9.49 19.54
C ILE A 46 -14.88 -8.98 20.97
N THR A 47 -15.90 -9.07 21.82
CA THR A 47 -15.83 -8.68 23.23
C THR A 47 -14.91 -9.58 24.07
N LEU A 48 -14.62 -10.80 23.60
CA LEU A 48 -13.75 -11.76 24.26
C LEU A 48 -12.28 -11.62 23.85
N LEU A 49 -11.97 -10.89 22.79
CA LEU A 49 -10.59 -10.79 22.29
C LEU A 49 -9.67 -10.12 23.31
N GLN A 50 -10.10 -9.01 23.93
CA GLN A 50 -9.33 -8.33 24.95
C GLN A 50 -9.16 -9.17 26.21
N PRO A 51 -10.22 -9.78 26.80
CA PRO A 51 -10.07 -10.73 27.91
C PRO A 51 -9.11 -11.90 27.61
N LEU A 52 -9.18 -12.48 26.41
CA LEU A 52 -8.27 -13.55 25.98
C LEU A 52 -6.81 -13.08 25.93
N ALA A 53 -6.56 -11.92 25.32
CA ALA A 53 -5.21 -11.34 25.25
C ALA A 53 -4.65 -11.06 26.64
N CYS A 54 -5.44 -10.44 27.52
CA CYS A 54 -5.06 -10.21 28.93
C CYS A 54 -4.81 -11.51 29.68
N PHE A 55 -5.68 -12.52 29.54
CA PHE A 55 -5.55 -13.80 30.20
C PHE A 55 -4.27 -14.53 29.80
N PHE A 56 -3.92 -14.47 28.52
CA PHE A 56 -2.68 -15.07 28.01
C PHE A 56 -1.44 -14.22 28.25
N GLY A 57 -1.60 -12.92 28.54
CA GLY A 57 -0.48 -11.98 28.71
C GLY A 57 0.19 -11.62 27.39
N VAL A 58 -0.59 -11.52 26.31
CA VAL A 58 -0.13 -11.18 24.95
C VAL A 58 -0.86 -9.95 24.42
N THR A 59 -0.36 -9.37 23.33
CA THR A 59 -1.07 -8.30 22.62
C THR A 59 -2.23 -8.86 21.78
N LEU A 60 -3.18 -8.00 21.41
CA LEU A 60 -4.24 -8.40 20.46
C LEU A 60 -3.65 -8.83 19.12
N ASP A 61 -2.61 -8.16 18.65
CA ASP A 61 -1.93 -8.50 17.39
C ASP A 61 -1.35 -9.92 17.47
N GLU A 62 -0.70 -10.27 18.57
CA GLU A 62 -0.17 -11.62 18.77
C GLU A 62 -1.28 -12.67 18.86
N LEU A 63 -2.38 -12.35 19.57
CA LEU A 63 -3.55 -13.22 19.65
C LEU A 63 -4.19 -13.45 18.27
N MET A 64 -4.32 -12.37 17.48
CA MET A 64 -4.88 -12.41 16.13
C MET A 64 -3.92 -13.04 15.11
N GLY A 65 -2.65 -13.17 15.45
CA GLY A 65 -1.61 -13.64 14.54
C GLY A 65 -1.17 -12.58 13.54
N TYR A 66 -1.43 -11.32 13.85
CA TYR A 66 -0.91 -10.20 13.08
C TYR A 66 0.59 -10.04 13.35
N ASN A 67 1.38 -10.14 12.30
CA ASN A 67 2.83 -9.97 12.37
C ASN A 67 3.26 -8.89 11.37
N GLN A 68 3.47 -7.68 11.88
CA GLN A 68 3.85 -6.53 11.07
C GLN A 68 5.15 -6.78 10.28
N GLY A 69 6.14 -7.42 10.90
CA GLY A 69 7.41 -7.73 10.22
C GLY A 69 7.23 -8.71 9.06
N LYS A 70 6.33 -9.68 9.19
CA LYS A 70 6.01 -10.60 8.10
C LYS A 70 5.27 -9.90 6.97
N ILE A 71 4.33 -9.01 7.30
CA ILE A 71 3.60 -8.22 6.31
C ILE A 71 4.56 -7.31 5.56
N GLN A 72 5.49 -6.65 6.26
CA GLN A 72 6.50 -5.81 5.62
C GLN A 72 7.40 -6.63 4.68
N ALA A 73 7.84 -7.82 5.10
CA ALA A 73 8.62 -8.70 4.25
C ALA A 73 7.86 -9.15 2.98
N GLU A 74 6.55 -9.44 3.09
CA GLU A 74 5.70 -9.75 1.94
C GLU A 74 5.56 -8.53 0.99
N ILE A 75 5.44 -7.33 1.52
CA ILE A 75 5.40 -6.08 0.74
C ILE A 75 6.72 -5.86 0.02
N ASP A 76 7.84 -5.99 0.72
CA ASP A 76 9.18 -5.80 0.16
C ASP A 76 9.48 -6.82 -0.96
N GLU A 77 9.05 -8.06 -0.79
CA GLU A 77 9.15 -9.11 -1.81
C GLU A 77 8.35 -8.76 -3.07
N VAL A 78 7.08 -8.34 -2.91
CA VAL A 78 6.22 -7.92 -4.02
C VAL A 78 6.83 -6.75 -4.78
N ILE A 79 7.33 -5.74 -4.07
CA ILE A 79 7.97 -4.56 -4.66
C ILE A 79 9.24 -4.97 -5.40
N GLY A 80 10.05 -5.86 -4.81
CA GLY A 80 11.27 -6.39 -5.43
C GLY A 80 11.00 -7.10 -6.74
N ILE A 81 10.00 -7.98 -6.78
CA ILE A 81 9.59 -8.70 -8.00
C ILE A 81 9.07 -7.72 -9.06
N TYR A 82 8.16 -6.81 -8.67
CA TYR A 82 7.59 -5.83 -9.59
C TYR A 82 8.65 -4.90 -10.19
N SER A 83 9.61 -4.45 -9.39
CA SER A 83 10.69 -3.55 -9.84
C SER A 83 11.60 -4.19 -10.89
N GLN A 84 11.77 -5.52 -10.86
CA GLN A 84 12.53 -6.26 -11.87
C GLN A 84 11.72 -6.50 -13.15
N HIS A 85 10.40 -6.59 -13.06
CA HIS A 85 9.49 -6.94 -14.14
C HIS A 85 8.29 -6.00 -14.27
N PRO A 86 8.48 -4.67 -14.36
CA PRO A 86 7.37 -3.70 -14.24
C PRO A 86 6.40 -3.72 -15.44
N ASN A 87 6.82 -4.27 -16.57
CA ASN A 87 6.02 -4.36 -17.81
C ASN A 87 5.50 -5.77 -18.07
N ASP A 88 5.84 -6.73 -17.22
CA ASP A 88 5.41 -8.11 -17.35
C ASP A 88 3.98 -8.28 -16.81
N GLU A 89 3.17 -9.11 -17.48
CA GLU A 89 1.78 -9.36 -17.08
C GLU A 89 1.70 -9.89 -15.63
N LYS A 90 2.62 -10.80 -15.26
CA LYS A 90 2.71 -11.33 -13.89
C LYS A 90 3.02 -10.24 -12.86
N GLY A 91 3.94 -9.33 -13.18
CA GLY A 91 4.27 -8.20 -12.30
C GLY A 91 3.07 -7.28 -12.11
N ARG A 92 2.34 -6.98 -13.18
CA ARG A 92 1.13 -6.16 -13.15
C ARG A 92 0.00 -6.77 -12.32
N GLU A 93 -0.23 -8.07 -12.46
CA GLU A 93 -1.21 -8.79 -11.64
C GLU A 93 -0.80 -8.81 -10.16
N LEU A 94 0.49 -9.04 -9.90
CA LEU A 94 1.05 -9.10 -8.56
C LEU A 94 0.83 -7.79 -7.80
N ILE A 95 1.20 -6.63 -8.39
CA ILE A 95 1.04 -5.34 -7.73
C ILE A 95 -0.44 -4.95 -7.57
N THR A 96 -1.29 -5.31 -8.53
CA THR A 96 -2.74 -5.10 -8.44
C THR A 96 -3.36 -5.91 -7.29
N LYS A 97 -2.94 -7.16 -7.11
CA LYS A 97 -3.34 -8.01 -5.98
C LYS A 97 -2.82 -7.46 -4.66
N ALA A 98 -1.57 -7.00 -4.63
CA ALA A 98 -0.99 -6.39 -3.45
C ALA A 98 -1.73 -5.13 -3.01
N TYR A 99 -2.14 -4.27 -3.94
CA TYR A 99 -2.93 -3.08 -3.63
C TYR A 99 -4.30 -3.41 -3.01
N ARG A 100 -4.93 -4.51 -3.41
CA ARG A 100 -6.18 -4.99 -2.77
C ARG A 100 -5.95 -5.48 -1.34
N ASN A 101 -4.80 -6.11 -1.07
CA ASN A 101 -4.45 -6.65 0.23
C ASN A 101 -3.91 -5.59 1.20
N TYR A 102 -3.16 -4.61 0.68
CA TYR A 102 -2.46 -3.56 1.42
C TYR A 102 -2.80 -2.15 0.89
N PRO A 103 -4.09 -1.74 0.90
CA PRO A 103 -4.55 -0.51 0.26
C PRO A 103 -4.11 0.77 0.98
N ASN A 104 -3.46 0.64 2.13
CA ASN A 104 -2.93 1.75 2.94
C ASN A 104 -1.39 1.77 3.00
N ASP A 105 -0.72 0.82 2.33
CA ASP A 105 0.73 0.87 2.19
C ASP A 105 1.12 1.85 1.08
N TYR A 106 1.99 2.82 1.42
CA TYR A 106 2.33 3.92 0.50
C TYR A 106 3.22 3.48 -0.67
N TRP A 107 4.11 2.50 -0.47
CA TRP A 107 4.92 1.95 -1.55
C TRP A 107 4.08 1.14 -2.53
N ILE A 108 3.16 0.32 -2.03
CA ILE A 108 2.20 -0.42 -2.87
C ILE A 108 1.31 0.55 -3.64
N MET A 109 0.79 1.61 -3.01
CA MET A 109 0.03 2.67 -3.68
C MET A 109 0.82 3.29 -4.83
N TYR A 110 2.08 3.64 -4.59
CA TYR A 110 2.95 4.26 -5.57
C TYR A 110 3.19 3.34 -6.78
N TYR A 111 3.57 2.09 -6.55
CA TYR A 111 3.80 1.14 -7.63
C TYR A 111 2.52 0.77 -8.37
N TYR A 112 1.38 0.74 -7.68
CA TYR A 112 0.08 0.55 -8.32
C TYR A 112 -0.27 1.72 -9.25
N MET A 113 -0.05 2.97 -8.85
CA MET A 113 -0.22 4.14 -9.74
C MET A 113 0.64 4.01 -11.01
N LEU A 114 1.89 3.57 -10.88
CA LEU A 114 2.75 3.34 -12.04
C LEU A 114 2.20 2.24 -12.94
N ASN A 115 1.71 1.15 -12.36
CA ASN A 115 1.17 0.00 -13.07
C ASN A 115 -0.04 0.38 -13.94
N ILE A 116 -1.03 1.09 -13.38
CA ILE A 116 -2.25 1.44 -14.11
C ILE A 116 -2.05 2.55 -15.15
N THR A 117 -0.93 3.27 -15.09
CA THR A 117 -0.56 4.31 -16.05
C THR A 117 0.50 3.86 -17.08
N GLY A 118 0.87 2.57 -17.08
CA GLY A 118 1.84 2.01 -18.03
C GLY A 118 3.31 2.37 -17.74
N ASN A 119 3.64 2.69 -16.49
CA ASN A 119 4.94 3.17 -16.05
C ASN A 119 5.38 4.50 -16.71
N PHE A 120 6.49 5.09 -16.25
CA PHE A 120 6.98 6.37 -16.77
C PHE A 120 7.43 6.33 -18.24
N THR A 121 7.75 5.16 -18.75
CA THR A 121 8.33 4.99 -20.10
C THR A 121 7.30 4.85 -21.21
N HIS A 122 6.09 4.39 -20.90
CA HIS A 122 5.04 4.07 -21.88
C HIS A 122 3.67 4.66 -21.51
N SER A 123 3.61 5.57 -20.51
CA SER A 123 2.33 6.16 -20.12
C SER A 123 1.78 7.04 -21.24
N ASP A 124 0.61 6.68 -21.69
CA ASP A 124 -0.18 7.54 -22.56
C ASP A 124 -1.15 8.39 -21.70
N ASN A 125 -1.49 9.56 -22.23
CA ASN A 125 -2.45 10.45 -21.58
C ASN A 125 -3.83 9.79 -21.42
N LYS A 126 -4.16 8.82 -22.27
CA LYS A 126 -5.43 8.11 -22.25
C LYS A 126 -5.56 7.23 -20.99
N SER A 127 -4.53 6.48 -20.63
CA SER A 127 -4.53 5.67 -19.40
C SER A 127 -4.59 6.54 -18.15
N ILE A 128 -3.89 7.67 -18.12
CA ILE A 128 -3.95 8.64 -17.02
C ILE A 128 -5.36 9.19 -16.85
N LEU A 129 -6.00 9.62 -17.94
CA LEU A 129 -7.35 10.19 -17.90
C LEU A 129 -8.41 9.13 -17.53
N LEU A 130 -8.22 7.90 -17.98
CA LEU A 130 -9.11 6.77 -17.64
C LEU A 130 -9.16 6.51 -16.12
N HIS A 131 -8.02 6.60 -15.45
CA HIS A 131 -7.88 6.31 -14.02
C HIS A 131 -7.76 7.58 -13.15
N LYS A 132 -8.12 8.75 -13.69
CA LYS A 132 -7.88 10.06 -13.06
C LYS A 132 -8.35 10.13 -11.61
N GLU A 133 -9.60 9.78 -11.34
CA GLU A 133 -10.19 9.92 -10.01
C GLU A 133 -9.47 9.03 -8.98
N GLU A 134 -9.17 7.79 -9.35
CA GLU A 134 -8.43 6.86 -8.51
C GLU A 134 -7.00 7.36 -8.24
N LEU A 135 -6.31 7.84 -9.29
CA LEU A 135 -4.97 8.42 -9.16
C LEU A 135 -4.95 9.64 -8.23
N LEU A 136 -5.94 10.53 -8.32
CA LEU A 136 -6.05 11.68 -7.43
C LEU A 136 -6.30 11.27 -5.98
N GLN A 137 -7.13 10.26 -5.73
CA GLN A 137 -7.37 9.73 -4.38
C GLN A 137 -6.09 9.15 -3.77
N ILE A 138 -5.32 8.36 -4.54
CA ILE A 138 -4.05 7.80 -4.09
C ILE A 138 -3.04 8.92 -3.81
N CYS A 139 -2.90 9.90 -4.73
CA CYS A 139 -2.02 11.04 -4.52
C CYS A 139 -2.36 11.81 -3.24
N ASN A 140 -3.64 12.05 -2.97
CA ASN A 140 -4.08 12.74 -1.76
C ASN A 140 -3.69 11.96 -0.51
N LYS A 141 -3.97 10.64 -0.45
CA LYS A 141 -3.57 9.80 0.68
C LYS A 141 -2.07 9.85 0.95
N ILE A 142 -1.24 9.75 -0.11
CA ILE A 142 0.22 9.84 0.04
C ILE A 142 0.63 11.23 0.55
N LEU A 143 0.09 12.30 -0.01
CA LEU A 143 0.46 13.67 0.37
C LEU A 143 0.01 14.06 1.77
N GLU A 144 -1.10 13.52 2.26
CA GLU A 144 -1.64 13.81 3.59
C GLU A 144 -0.96 12.97 4.69
N GLY A 145 -0.66 11.69 4.43
CA GLY A 145 -0.24 10.76 5.46
C GLY A 145 1.21 10.28 5.38
N CYS A 146 1.87 10.36 4.21
CA CYS A 146 3.22 9.85 4.03
C CYS A 146 4.28 10.95 4.29
N THR A 147 5.33 10.59 5.03
CA THR A 147 6.48 11.47 5.29
C THR A 147 7.67 11.20 4.36
N GLU A 148 7.66 10.07 3.65
CA GLU A 148 8.73 9.68 2.72
C GLU A 148 8.81 10.62 1.53
N LYS A 149 9.98 11.24 1.34
CA LYS A 149 10.21 12.28 0.35
C LYS A 149 9.95 11.78 -1.08
N ASP A 150 10.47 10.61 -1.42
CA ASP A 150 10.37 10.05 -2.78
C ASP A 150 8.93 9.71 -3.16
N LEU A 151 8.15 9.17 -2.24
CA LEU A 151 6.73 8.86 -2.45
C LEU A 151 5.90 10.13 -2.64
N ARG A 152 6.15 11.16 -1.83
CA ARG A 152 5.50 12.47 -1.96
C ARG A 152 5.81 13.13 -3.30
N LEU A 153 7.08 13.03 -3.75
CA LEU A 153 7.49 13.51 -5.06
C LEU A 153 6.79 12.76 -6.19
N GLY A 154 6.70 11.44 -6.08
CA GLY A 154 5.94 10.61 -7.02
C GLY A 154 4.48 11.02 -7.11
N ALA A 155 3.84 11.31 -5.98
CA ALA A 155 2.47 11.80 -5.94
C ALA A 155 2.30 13.19 -6.57
N TRP A 156 3.21 14.13 -6.29
CA TRP A 156 3.21 15.45 -6.97
C TRP A 156 3.43 15.33 -8.47
N ASN A 157 4.36 14.48 -8.89
CA ASN A 157 4.60 14.20 -10.30
C ASN A 157 3.34 13.64 -10.98
N MET A 158 2.66 12.66 -10.36
CA MET A 158 1.42 12.10 -10.91
C MET A 158 0.33 13.16 -11.05
N ARG A 159 0.14 14.04 -10.05
CA ARG A 159 -0.81 15.17 -10.15
C ARG A 159 -0.50 16.11 -11.31
N ALA A 160 0.77 16.44 -11.51
CA ALA A 160 1.19 17.28 -12.63
C ALA A 160 0.95 16.60 -13.98
N ARG A 161 1.19 15.28 -14.08
CA ARG A 161 0.90 14.49 -15.29
C ARG A 161 -0.59 14.43 -15.60
N ILE A 162 -1.45 14.31 -14.59
CA ILE A 162 -2.91 14.37 -14.77
C ILE A 162 -3.31 15.74 -15.37
N LEU A 163 -2.82 16.85 -14.81
CA LEU A 163 -3.08 18.20 -15.34
C LEU A 163 -2.58 18.36 -16.78
N SER A 164 -1.39 17.85 -17.06
CA SER A 164 -0.84 17.86 -18.41
C SER A 164 -1.70 17.05 -19.40
N ALA A 165 -2.18 15.88 -19.00
CA ALA A 165 -3.07 15.04 -19.80
C ALA A 165 -4.44 15.73 -20.07
N GLU A 166 -4.88 16.60 -19.17
CA GLU A 166 -6.07 17.47 -19.35
C GLU A 166 -5.79 18.72 -20.22
N GLY A 167 -4.56 18.93 -20.67
CA GLY A 167 -4.15 20.13 -21.41
C GLY A 167 -3.88 21.37 -20.52
N LYS A 168 -3.86 21.22 -19.19
CA LYS A 168 -3.62 22.28 -18.21
C LYS A 168 -2.12 22.46 -17.92
N THR A 169 -1.33 22.69 -18.96
CA THR A 169 0.13 22.71 -18.89
C THR A 169 0.69 23.73 -17.90
N GLU A 170 0.10 24.95 -17.83
CA GLU A 170 0.53 25.99 -16.89
C GLU A 170 0.34 25.58 -15.42
N GLU A 171 -0.77 24.91 -15.10
CA GLU A 171 -1.02 24.40 -13.74
C GLU A 171 -0.08 23.25 -13.38
N ALA A 172 0.20 22.36 -14.33
CA ALA A 172 1.19 21.31 -14.16
C ALA A 172 2.59 21.89 -13.87
N LEU A 173 3.02 22.90 -14.61
CA LEU A 173 4.30 23.60 -14.38
C LEU A 173 4.39 24.23 -12.99
N LYS A 174 3.29 24.85 -12.49
CA LYS A 174 3.28 25.40 -11.13
C LYS A 174 3.52 24.32 -10.06
N ILE A 175 2.98 23.12 -10.23
CA ILE A 175 3.25 22.00 -9.32
C ILE A 175 4.74 21.64 -9.35
N TYR A 176 5.34 21.57 -10.52
CA TYR A 176 6.74 21.24 -10.69
C TYR A 176 7.66 22.26 -10.01
N PHE A 177 7.51 23.52 -10.32
CA PHE A 177 8.34 24.57 -9.73
C PHE A 177 8.18 24.69 -8.20
N LYS A 178 6.99 24.45 -7.68
CA LYS A 178 6.73 24.58 -6.24
C LYS A 178 7.21 23.39 -5.42
N ASN A 179 7.07 22.17 -5.92
CA ASN A 179 7.21 20.96 -5.11
C ASN A 179 8.38 20.07 -5.54
N LEU A 180 8.97 20.31 -6.71
CA LEU A 180 9.95 19.43 -7.35
C LEU A 180 11.23 20.15 -7.76
N ALA A 181 11.36 21.45 -7.48
CA ALA A 181 12.50 22.28 -7.90
C ALA A 181 13.88 21.82 -7.39
N ASP A 182 13.92 21.05 -6.30
CA ASP A 182 15.15 20.55 -5.69
C ASP A 182 15.69 19.25 -6.34
N TYR A 183 15.08 18.80 -7.45
CA TYR A 183 15.39 17.50 -8.08
C TYR A 183 15.72 17.67 -9.57
N ASP A 184 16.98 17.96 -9.87
CA ASP A 184 17.49 18.11 -11.24
C ASP A 184 17.15 16.95 -12.19
N ILE A 185 17.25 15.70 -11.69
CA ILE A 185 16.95 14.50 -12.47
C ILE A 185 15.46 14.36 -12.79
N ILE A 186 14.60 14.83 -11.90
CA ILE A 186 13.15 14.78 -12.10
C ILE A 186 12.73 15.84 -13.10
N LEU A 187 13.29 17.02 -13.04
CA LEU A 187 13.04 18.08 -14.03
C LEU A 187 13.37 17.64 -15.46
N GLU A 188 14.49 16.97 -15.69
CA GLU A 188 14.85 16.46 -17.02
C GLU A 188 13.86 15.41 -17.55
N ARG A 189 13.42 14.47 -16.70
CA ARG A 189 12.41 13.48 -17.07
C ARG A 189 11.04 14.11 -17.34
N MET A 190 10.72 15.16 -16.62
CA MET A 190 9.44 15.88 -16.71
C MET A 190 9.33 16.72 -17.95
N HIS A 191 10.40 17.36 -18.37
CA HIS A 191 10.46 18.08 -19.63
C HIS A 191 10.17 17.17 -20.82
N ARG A 192 10.67 15.93 -20.77
CA ARG A 192 10.41 14.93 -21.82
C ARG A 192 8.94 14.47 -21.87
N CYS A 193 8.22 14.53 -20.74
CA CYS A 193 6.81 14.11 -20.66
C CYS A 193 5.83 15.23 -20.99
N LEU A 194 6.21 16.50 -20.74
CA LEU A 194 5.29 17.64 -20.87
C LEU A 194 5.39 18.33 -22.23
N PHE A 195 6.58 18.37 -22.82
CA PHE A 195 6.80 19.10 -24.05
C PHE A 195 7.27 18.16 -25.17
N ALA A 196 6.67 18.30 -26.33
CA ALA A 196 7.19 17.64 -27.52
C ALA A 196 8.63 18.12 -27.75
N LYS A 197 9.55 17.19 -28.06
CA LYS A 197 10.94 17.53 -28.39
C LYS A 197 10.97 18.63 -29.46
N ASN A 198 11.80 19.66 -29.23
CA ASN A 198 12.00 20.82 -30.13
C ASN A 198 10.91 21.91 -30.09
N THR A 199 10.02 21.93 -29.09
CA THR A 199 9.20 23.12 -28.84
C THR A 199 10.01 24.22 -28.15
N SER A 200 9.54 25.50 -28.27
CA SER A 200 10.15 26.66 -27.59
C SER A 200 10.21 26.48 -26.08
N GLU A 201 9.16 25.87 -25.51
CA GLU A 201 9.04 25.55 -24.10
C GLU A 201 10.03 24.47 -23.64
N TYR A 202 10.20 23.43 -24.45
CA TYR A 202 11.21 22.40 -24.22
C TYR A 202 12.63 22.99 -24.20
N ASN A 203 12.96 23.81 -25.21
CA ASN A 203 14.27 24.46 -25.32
C ASN A 203 14.51 25.47 -24.20
N PHE A 204 13.49 26.23 -23.78
CA PHE A 204 13.57 27.17 -22.66
C PHE A 204 13.89 26.45 -21.34
N CYS A 205 13.28 25.30 -21.12
CA CYS A 205 13.50 24.51 -19.92
C CYS A 205 14.90 23.87 -19.88
N ILE A 206 15.44 23.42 -21.04
CA ILE A 206 16.81 22.85 -21.08
C ILE A 206 17.88 23.94 -20.94
N GLN A 207 17.65 25.17 -21.41
CA GLN A 207 18.63 26.25 -21.33
C GLN A 207 18.74 26.88 -19.93
N LYS A 208 17.78 26.64 -19.04
CA LYS A 208 17.72 27.28 -17.73
C LYS A 208 18.41 26.42 -16.64
N TYR A 209 18.80 25.19 -16.96
CA TYR A 209 19.53 24.24 -16.11
C TYR A 209 20.66 23.59 -16.87
#